data_947dc7ab622b035954c1dd479456f428
#
_entry.id   947dc7ab622b035954c1dd479456f428
#
_cell.length_a   1.000
_cell.length_b   1.000
_cell.length_c   1.000
_cell.angle_alpha   90.00
_cell.angle_beta   90.00
_cell.angle_gamma   90.00
#
_symmetry.space_group_name_H-M   'P 1'
#
loop_
_entity.id
_entity.type
_entity.pdbx_description
1 polymer ?
#
loop_
_entity_poly.entity_id
_entity_poly.type
_entity_poly.pdbx_seq_one_letter_code
_entity_poly.pdbx_strand_id
1 'polypeptide(L)'
;MYKRQGGYSTHDASLSYFGAGVSNVAIVFMILAGLPFASFVMLARGNPAPLLQNSQPRLYLALIVSAVIILLAYSSFGTGSALFESTSDAIRITTFNVVAVMTGTGFANANFGAWGPGATAIFLVLMFLGGCAGSAACGIKTFRLEIAGRAIISHVQRMASPNRLAPVRYNGRVVDEDTIQSVLVFMFLYLATFVVTAALLGLTGLDAVTAISGAASSVSNVGPGLGNIIGPVGTYQTLPDAAKWICSIAMLLGRLEFVAMFVVLTPRFWRG
;
A
#
# COMPACT_ATOMS: atom_id res chain seq x y z
N MET A 1 8.71 13.00 -15.05
CA MET A 1 7.48 12.23 -14.81
C MET A 1 7.06 12.41 -13.37
N TYR A 2 6.11 13.30 -13.11
CA TYR A 2 5.67 13.60 -11.74
C TYR A 2 4.77 12.49 -11.25
N LYS A 3 5.26 11.70 -10.28
CA LYS A 3 4.43 10.77 -9.54
C LYS A 3 3.51 11.56 -8.63
N ARG A 4 2.23 11.51 -8.91
CA ARG A 4 1.21 12.03 -8.02
C ARG A 4 1.03 11.03 -6.88
N GLN A 5 1.64 11.33 -5.75
CA GLN A 5 1.40 10.66 -4.49
C GLN A 5 0.46 11.52 -3.68
N GLY A 6 -0.52 10.90 -3.03
CA GLY A 6 -1.42 11.59 -2.14
C GLY A 6 -2.72 12.10 -2.75
N GLY A 7 -3.12 11.63 -3.94
CA GLY A 7 -4.46 11.88 -4.49
C GLY A 7 -4.79 13.33 -4.81
N TYR A 8 -3.78 14.16 -5.09
CA TYR A 8 -4.01 15.56 -5.46
C TYR A 8 -4.87 15.66 -6.72
N SER A 9 -6.01 16.33 -6.59
CA SER A 9 -6.98 16.61 -7.65
C SER A 9 -7.24 18.11 -7.76
N THR A 10 -7.77 18.54 -8.91
CA THR A 10 -8.24 19.91 -9.12
C THR A 10 -9.60 20.16 -8.49
N HIS A 11 -10.25 19.12 -7.97
CA HIS A 11 -11.57 19.19 -7.32
C HIS A 11 -11.51 18.52 -5.96
N ASP A 12 -12.22 19.05 -4.97
CA ASP A 12 -12.31 18.50 -3.60
C ASP A 12 -12.93 17.10 -3.60
N ALA A 13 -13.88 16.85 -4.51
CA ALA A 13 -14.46 15.54 -4.73
C ALA A 13 -13.53 14.53 -5.42
N SER A 14 -12.26 14.88 -5.66
CA SER A 14 -11.28 14.03 -6.35
C SER A 14 -11.81 13.54 -7.71
N LEU A 15 -11.71 12.24 -8.03
CA LEU A 15 -12.16 11.70 -9.32
C LEU A 15 -13.67 11.39 -9.37
N SER A 16 -14.41 11.50 -8.27
CA SER A 16 -15.87 11.36 -8.30
C SER A 16 -16.55 12.46 -9.12
N TYR A 17 -15.91 13.62 -9.25
CA TYR A 17 -16.41 14.74 -10.07
C TYR A 17 -16.56 14.37 -11.56
N PHE A 18 -15.71 13.52 -12.10
CA PHE A 18 -15.61 13.24 -13.54
C PHE A 18 -16.50 12.07 -14.01
N GLY A 19 -17.23 11.41 -13.13
CA GLY A 19 -18.16 10.33 -13.46
C GLY A 19 -17.52 8.95 -13.70
N ALA A 20 -18.37 7.99 -14.10
CA ALA A 20 -18.04 6.57 -14.17
C ALA A 20 -16.96 6.21 -15.20
N GLY A 21 -16.99 6.84 -16.36
CA GLY A 21 -16.04 6.55 -17.44
C GLY A 21 -14.60 6.85 -17.06
N VAL A 22 -14.35 8.00 -16.44
CA VAL A 22 -13.02 8.39 -15.96
C VAL A 22 -12.54 7.46 -14.85
N SER A 23 -13.43 7.03 -13.94
CA SER A 23 -13.11 6.06 -12.89
C SER A 23 -12.65 4.72 -13.48
N ASN A 24 -13.30 4.21 -14.54
CA ASN A 24 -12.90 2.95 -15.17
C ASN A 24 -11.52 3.05 -15.84
N VAL A 25 -11.26 4.14 -16.57
CA VAL A 25 -9.95 4.39 -17.18
C VAL A 25 -8.87 4.49 -16.09
N ALA A 26 -9.16 5.21 -15.01
CA ALA A 26 -8.22 5.37 -13.90
C ALA A 26 -7.89 4.01 -13.23
N ILE A 27 -8.88 3.13 -12.99
CA ILE A 27 -8.66 1.78 -12.46
C ILE A 27 -7.63 1.03 -13.30
N VAL A 28 -7.81 1.00 -14.63
CA VAL A 28 -6.90 0.27 -15.52
C VAL A 28 -5.47 0.82 -15.42
N PHE A 29 -5.30 2.15 -15.52
CA PHE A 29 -3.97 2.75 -15.45
C PHE A 29 -3.32 2.66 -14.06
N MET A 30 -4.09 2.71 -12.99
CA MET A 30 -3.58 2.48 -11.62
C MET A 30 -3.09 1.04 -11.45
N ILE A 31 -3.84 0.04 -11.93
CA ILE A 31 -3.40 -1.37 -11.90
C ILE A 31 -2.11 -1.54 -12.70
N LEU A 32 -2.05 -1.01 -13.92
CA LEU A 32 -0.85 -1.06 -14.76
C LEU A 32 0.35 -0.37 -14.09
N ALA A 33 0.15 0.76 -13.42
CA ALA A 33 1.20 1.46 -12.69
C ALA A 33 1.74 0.67 -11.48
N GLY A 34 0.97 -0.28 -10.94
CA GLY A 34 1.39 -1.20 -9.89
C GLY A 34 2.21 -2.40 -10.38
N LEU A 35 2.29 -2.62 -11.70
CA LEU A 35 3.08 -3.70 -12.32
C LEU A 35 4.52 -3.27 -12.62
N PRO A 36 5.48 -4.21 -12.76
CA PRO A 36 6.87 -3.87 -13.03
C PRO A 36 7.05 -3.22 -14.41
N PHE A 37 7.65 -2.03 -14.49
CA PHE A 37 7.87 -1.34 -15.76
C PHE A 37 8.77 -2.11 -16.73
N ALA A 38 9.76 -2.85 -16.21
CA ALA A 38 10.61 -3.71 -17.02
C ALA A 38 9.80 -4.77 -17.79
N SER A 39 8.71 -5.27 -17.20
CA SER A 39 7.83 -6.24 -17.87
C SER A 39 7.08 -5.64 -19.07
N PHE A 40 6.76 -4.34 -19.04
CA PHE A 40 6.16 -3.66 -20.19
C PHE A 40 7.14 -3.48 -21.36
N VAL A 41 8.43 -3.22 -21.05
CA VAL A 41 9.47 -3.16 -22.08
C VAL A 41 9.63 -4.52 -22.76
N MET A 42 9.60 -5.61 -21.99
CA MET A 42 9.67 -6.96 -22.55
C MET A 42 8.41 -7.32 -23.34
N LEU A 43 7.24 -6.91 -22.88
CA LEU A 43 5.98 -7.08 -23.61
C LEU A 43 6.01 -6.35 -24.95
N ALA A 44 6.50 -5.11 -24.99
CA ALA A 44 6.65 -4.33 -26.25
C ALA A 44 7.63 -4.99 -27.23
N ARG A 45 8.58 -5.81 -26.72
CA ARG A 45 9.49 -6.64 -27.53
C ARG A 45 8.91 -8.01 -27.91
N GLY A 46 7.62 -8.24 -27.67
CA GLY A 46 6.92 -9.49 -28.00
C GLY A 46 7.07 -10.62 -26.97
N ASN A 47 7.67 -10.37 -25.81
CA ASN A 47 7.82 -11.37 -24.76
C ASN A 47 6.91 -11.09 -23.56
N PRO A 48 5.73 -11.74 -23.43
CA PRO A 48 4.82 -11.56 -22.31
C PRO A 48 5.21 -12.39 -21.06
N ALA A 49 6.17 -13.32 -21.18
CA ALA A 49 6.53 -14.26 -20.11
C ALA A 49 6.85 -13.58 -18.76
N PRO A 50 7.63 -12.48 -18.69
CA PRO A 50 7.94 -11.83 -17.42
C PRO A 50 6.72 -11.27 -16.69
N LEU A 51 5.66 -10.93 -17.41
CA LEU A 51 4.42 -10.43 -16.83
C LEU A 51 3.54 -11.57 -16.30
N LEU A 52 3.47 -12.68 -17.04
CA LEU A 52 2.57 -13.80 -16.75
C LEU A 52 3.17 -14.86 -15.82
N GLN A 53 4.49 -15.09 -15.89
CA GLN A 53 5.18 -16.15 -15.14
C GLN A 53 5.75 -15.70 -13.81
N ASN A 54 6.00 -14.39 -13.62
CA ASN A 54 6.50 -13.86 -12.37
C ASN A 54 5.43 -13.95 -11.27
N SER A 55 5.85 -14.35 -10.07
CA SER A 55 4.96 -14.45 -8.91
C SER A 55 4.40 -13.10 -8.44
N GLN A 56 5.17 -12.01 -8.57
CA GLN A 56 4.76 -10.69 -8.10
C GLN A 56 3.47 -10.15 -8.76
N PRO A 57 3.34 -10.08 -10.10
CA PRO A 57 2.10 -9.64 -10.73
C PRO A 57 0.89 -10.50 -10.33
N ARG A 58 1.10 -11.82 -10.20
CA ARG A 58 0.03 -12.74 -9.77
C ARG A 58 -0.41 -12.45 -8.34
N LEU A 59 0.54 -12.30 -7.41
CA LEU A 59 0.24 -11.99 -6.01
C LEU A 59 -0.43 -10.62 -5.89
N TYR A 60 0.07 -9.62 -6.61
CA TYR A 60 -0.49 -8.28 -6.62
C TYR A 60 -1.96 -8.26 -7.09
N LEU A 61 -2.25 -8.90 -8.23
CA LEU A 61 -3.62 -9.01 -8.74
C LEU A 61 -4.52 -9.84 -7.81
N ALA A 62 -4.00 -10.94 -7.25
CA ALA A 62 -4.74 -11.75 -6.28
C ALA A 62 -5.10 -10.95 -5.03
N LEU A 63 -4.20 -10.10 -4.51
CA LEU A 63 -4.48 -9.22 -3.37
C LEU A 63 -5.56 -8.18 -3.71
N ILE A 64 -5.53 -7.57 -4.89
CA ILE A 64 -6.59 -6.64 -5.33
C ILE A 64 -7.93 -7.36 -5.39
N VAL A 65 -8.00 -8.49 -6.10
CA VAL A 65 -9.24 -9.25 -6.28
C VAL A 65 -9.80 -9.72 -4.94
N SER A 66 -8.95 -10.27 -4.07
CA SER A 66 -9.38 -10.72 -2.74
C SER A 66 -9.91 -9.57 -1.88
N ALA A 67 -9.24 -8.41 -1.89
CA ALA A 67 -9.69 -7.24 -1.15
C ALA A 67 -11.04 -6.72 -1.67
N VAL A 68 -11.23 -6.67 -2.99
CA VAL A 68 -12.52 -6.28 -3.59
C VAL A 68 -13.62 -7.25 -3.19
N ILE A 69 -13.38 -8.56 -3.29
CA ILE A 69 -14.37 -9.60 -2.91
C ILE A 69 -14.73 -9.47 -1.42
N ILE A 70 -13.74 -9.33 -0.54
CA ILE A 70 -13.97 -9.20 0.91
C ILE A 70 -14.79 -7.95 1.22
N LEU A 71 -14.49 -6.80 0.60
CA LEU A 71 -15.23 -5.57 0.81
C LEU A 71 -16.66 -5.63 0.25
N LEU A 72 -16.86 -6.24 -0.91
CA LEU A 72 -18.19 -6.46 -1.48
C LEU A 72 -19.01 -7.42 -0.62
N ALA A 73 -18.43 -8.50 -0.13
CA ALA A 73 -19.08 -9.41 0.81
C ALA A 73 -19.44 -8.68 2.12
N TYR A 74 -18.53 -7.89 2.67
CA TYR A 74 -18.78 -7.10 3.86
C TYR A 74 -19.95 -6.11 3.65
N SER A 75 -20.02 -5.44 2.51
CA SER A 75 -21.13 -4.53 2.18
C SER A 75 -22.47 -5.25 2.02
N SER A 76 -22.46 -6.51 1.56
CA SER A 76 -23.68 -7.30 1.37
C SER A 76 -24.24 -7.86 2.69
N PHE A 77 -23.37 -8.22 3.64
CA PHE A 77 -23.76 -8.81 4.93
C PHE A 77 -23.96 -7.78 6.06
N GLY A 78 -23.50 -6.53 5.86
CA GLY A 78 -23.50 -5.49 6.88
C GLY A 78 -24.45 -4.34 6.57
N THR A 79 -24.27 -3.25 7.30
CA THR A 79 -25.03 -1.99 7.18
C THR A 79 -24.81 -1.25 5.84
N GLY A 80 -24.03 -1.81 4.93
CA GLY A 80 -23.58 -1.17 3.70
C GLY A 80 -24.45 -1.40 2.46
N SER A 81 -25.53 -2.19 2.53
CA SER A 81 -26.36 -2.48 1.34
C SER A 81 -27.05 -1.24 0.75
N ALA A 82 -27.19 -0.17 1.53
CA ALA A 82 -27.74 1.11 1.09
C ALA A 82 -26.70 2.08 0.49
N LEU A 83 -25.42 1.70 0.42
CA LEU A 83 -24.34 2.60 -0.02
C LEU A 83 -24.17 2.67 -1.55
N PHE A 84 -24.74 1.75 -2.29
CA PHE A 84 -24.57 1.65 -3.73
C PHE A 84 -25.92 1.56 -4.46
N GLU A 85 -26.06 2.33 -5.55
CA GLU A 85 -27.28 2.37 -6.35
C GLU A 85 -27.44 1.10 -7.19
N SER A 86 -26.35 0.48 -7.61
CA SER A 86 -26.35 -0.76 -8.40
C SER A 86 -25.14 -1.65 -8.08
N THR A 87 -25.25 -2.94 -8.40
CA THR A 87 -24.14 -3.89 -8.25
C THR A 87 -22.92 -3.50 -9.10
N SER A 88 -23.13 -2.93 -10.28
CA SER A 88 -22.05 -2.45 -11.14
C SER A 88 -21.32 -1.27 -10.52
N ASP A 89 -22.03 -0.36 -9.87
CA ASP A 89 -21.45 0.77 -9.15
C ASP A 89 -20.67 0.30 -7.92
N ALA A 90 -21.23 -0.65 -7.19
CA ALA A 90 -20.54 -1.26 -6.04
C ALA A 90 -19.18 -1.83 -6.46
N ILE A 91 -19.12 -2.64 -7.52
CA ILE A 91 -17.88 -3.23 -8.03
C ILE A 91 -16.91 -2.13 -8.47
N ARG A 92 -17.36 -1.15 -9.25
CA ARG A 92 -16.52 -0.07 -9.77
C ARG A 92 -15.92 0.77 -8.64
N ILE A 93 -16.77 1.24 -7.71
CA ILE A 93 -16.36 2.13 -6.62
C ILE A 93 -15.42 1.38 -5.66
N THR A 94 -15.73 0.14 -5.31
CA THR A 94 -14.88 -0.67 -4.43
C THR A 94 -13.54 -0.94 -5.09
N THR A 95 -13.52 -1.38 -6.36
CA THR A 95 -12.29 -1.64 -7.11
C THR A 95 -11.43 -0.39 -7.21
N PHE A 96 -12.04 0.75 -7.53
CA PHE A 96 -11.34 2.02 -7.62
C PHE A 96 -10.59 2.36 -6.32
N ASN A 97 -11.30 2.36 -5.19
CA ASN A 97 -10.70 2.76 -3.91
C ASN A 97 -9.66 1.74 -3.42
N VAL A 98 -9.90 0.43 -3.59
CA VAL A 98 -8.90 -0.61 -3.29
C VAL A 98 -7.62 -0.39 -4.08
N VAL A 99 -7.75 -0.22 -5.40
CA VAL A 99 -6.59 -0.02 -6.28
C VAL A 99 -5.88 1.29 -5.98
N ALA A 100 -6.62 2.39 -5.74
CA ALA A 100 -6.05 3.69 -5.42
C ALA A 100 -5.23 3.66 -4.13
N VAL A 101 -5.71 2.97 -3.10
CA VAL A 101 -5.00 2.80 -1.82
C VAL A 101 -3.79 1.90 -1.98
N MET A 102 -3.93 0.70 -2.57
CA MET A 102 -2.82 -0.25 -2.73
C MET A 102 -1.69 0.25 -3.65
N THR A 103 -2.02 1.05 -4.67
CA THR A 103 -0.98 1.61 -5.54
C THR A 103 -0.33 2.87 -4.98
N GLY A 104 -0.88 3.43 -3.89
CA GLY A 104 -0.46 4.69 -3.32
C GLY A 104 -0.75 5.88 -4.26
N THR A 105 -1.75 5.75 -5.14
CA THR A 105 -2.21 6.86 -6.00
C THR A 105 -3.00 7.87 -5.19
N GLY A 106 -3.80 7.39 -4.21
CA GLY A 106 -4.49 8.22 -3.24
C GLY A 106 -5.71 8.98 -3.76
N PHE A 107 -6.18 8.71 -4.97
CA PHE A 107 -7.45 9.24 -5.44
C PHE A 107 -8.62 8.57 -4.71
N ALA A 108 -9.72 9.31 -4.54
CA ALA A 108 -10.96 8.77 -4.01
C ALA A 108 -12.12 9.06 -4.99
N ASN A 109 -13.06 8.13 -5.09
CA ASN A 109 -14.31 8.35 -5.81
C ASN A 109 -15.55 8.14 -4.91
N ALA A 110 -15.32 7.77 -3.65
CA ALA A 110 -16.35 7.66 -2.61
C ALA A 110 -15.72 7.83 -1.22
N ASN A 111 -16.54 8.15 -0.23
CA ASN A 111 -16.12 8.20 1.16
C ASN A 111 -16.09 6.78 1.77
N PHE A 112 -15.02 6.02 1.50
CA PHE A 112 -14.88 4.68 2.06
C PHE A 112 -14.66 4.66 3.59
N GLY A 113 -14.38 5.81 4.20
CA GLY A 113 -14.39 5.96 5.67
C GLY A 113 -15.77 5.79 6.29
N ALA A 114 -16.83 6.00 5.53
CA ALA A 114 -18.21 5.82 5.97
C ALA A 114 -18.78 4.40 5.74
N TRP A 115 -17.99 3.47 5.17
CA TRP A 115 -18.46 2.09 4.90
C TRP A 115 -18.49 1.20 6.14
N GLY A 116 -18.17 1.75 7.31
CA GLY A 116 -18.21 1.06 8.58
C GLY A 116 -16.83 0.60 9.08
N PRO A 117 -16.77 0.16 10.35
CA PRO A 117 -15.50 -0.14 11.01
C PRO A 117 -14.72 -1.30 10.36
N GLY A 118 -15.40 -2.31 9.81
CA GLY A 118 -14.75 -3.41 9.11
C GLY A 118 -14.06 -2.95 7.83
N ALA A 119 -14.71 -2.09 7.03
CA ALA A 119 -14.09 -1.51 5.84
C ALA A 119 -12.88 -0.64 6.21
N THR A 120 -13.00 0.18 7.28
CA THR A 120 -11.90 0.98 7.81
C THR A 120 -10.69 0.12 8.17
N ALA A 121 -10.89 -1.01 8.86
CA ALA A 121 -9.82 -1.94 9.20
C ALA A 121 -9.16 -2.56 7.95
N ILE A 122 -9.96 -2.96 6.95
CA ILE A 122 -9.45 -3.51 5.70
C ILE A 122 -8.63 -2.47 4.95
N PHE A 123 -9.13 -1.24 4.79
CA PHE A 123 -8.38 -0.16 4.15
C PHE A 123 -7.09 0.18 4.88
N LEU A 124 -7.07 0.15 6.22
CA LEU A 124 -5.85 0.32 7.00
C LEU A 124 -4.80 -0.74 6.63
N VAL A 125 -5.18 -2.01 6.51
CA VAL A 125 -4.28 -3.08 6.07
C VAL A 125 -3.83 -2.85 4.62
N LEU A 126 -4.73 -2.47 3.73
CA LEU A 126 -4.41 -2.18 2.33
C LEU A 126 -3.40 -1.04 2.16
N MET A 127 -3.38 -0.06 3.07
CA MET A 127 -2.37 1.03 3.05
C MET A 127 -0.93 0.51 3.17
N PHE A 128 -0.71 -0.61 3.86
CA PHE A 128 0.62 -1.22 3.98
C PHE A 128 1.03 -2.01 2.74
N LEU A 129 0.05 -2.52 1.98
CA LEU A 129 0.31 -3.34 0.81
C LEU A 129 0.65 -2.46 -0.40
N GLY A 130 1.75 -2.76 -1.06
CA GLY A 130 2.21 -2.05 -2.25
C GLY A 130 2.14 -2.91 -3.50
N GLY A 131 2.51 -2.31 -4.63
CA GLY A 131 2.64 -3.01 -5.91
C GLY A 131 3.93 -3.81 -6.07
N CYS A 132 4.23 -4.20 -7.29
CA CYS A 132 5.42 -4.97 -7.63
C CYS A 132 6.72 -4.16 -7.49
N ALA A 133 7.85 -4.84 -7.36
CA ALA A 133 9.16 -4.20 -7.47
C ALA A 133 9.33 -3.59 -8.87
N GLY A 134 9.95 -2.41 -8.95
CA GLY A 134 10.09 -1.66 -10.20
C GLY A 134 8.79 -1.07 -10.74
N SER A 135 7.75 -0.97 -9.93
CA SER A 135 6.49 -0.28 -10.24
C SER A 135 6.47 1.12 -9.65
N ALA A 136 5.45 1.90 -10.04
CA ALA A 136 5.17 3.22 -9.47
C ALA A 136 4.55 3.18 -8.08
N ALA A 137 3.98 2.05 -7.66
CA ALA A 137 3.29 1.91 -6.39
C ALA A 137 4.20 2.14 -5.17
N CYS A 138 3.61 2.55 -4.06
CA CYS A 138 4.26 2.76 -2.77
C CYS A 138 4.00 1.57 -1.82
N GLY A 139 4.25 1.73 -0.51
CA GLY A 139 4.05 0.70 0.48
C GLY A 139 5.05 -0.45 0.40
N ILE A 140 4.73 -1.54 1.10
CA ILE A 140 5.56 -2.75 1.13
C ILE A 140 5.40 -3.48 -0.20
N LYS A 141 6.48 -3.59 -0.97
CA LYS A 141 6.48 -4.25 -2.27
C LYS A 141 6.11 -5.73 -2.15
N THR A 142 5.33 -6.25 -3.11
CA THR A 142 4.85 -7.64 -3.11
C THR A 142 5.96 -8.67 -2.99
N PHE A 143 7.16 -8.45 -3.56
CA PHE A 143 8.28 -9.39 -3.44
C PHE A 143 8.77 -9.53 -1.99
N ARG A 144 8.75 -8.43 -1.19
CA ARG A 144 9.15 -8.48 0.22
C ARG A 144 8.14 -9.28 1.04
N LEU A 145 6.85 -9.10 0.77
CA LEU A 145 5.79 -9.90 1.41
C LEU A 145 5.93 -11.39 1.08
N GLU A 146 6.22 -11.71 -0.18
CA GLU A 146 6.40 -13.09 -0.62
C GLU A 146 7.63 -13.74 0.00
N ILE A 147 8.78 -13.04 0.02
CA ILE A 147 10.01 -13.57 0.65
C ILE A 147 9.82 -13.71 2.15
N ALA A 148 9.27 -12.71 2.84
CA ALA A 148 9.03 -12.76 4.27
C ALA A 148 8.07 -13.90 4.64
N GLY A 149 6.94 -14.05 3.92
CA GLY A 149 6.00 -15.14 4.14
C GLY A 149 6.64 -16.53 3.94
N ARG A 150 7.44 -16.71 2.89
CA ARG A 150 8.17 -17.96 2.63
C ARG A 150 9.26 -18.23 3.66
N ALA A 151 9.94 -17.18 4.14
CA ALA A 151 10.93 -17.29 5.21
C ALA A 151 10.29 -17.76 6.53
N ILE A 152 9.12 -17.19 6.89
CA ILE A 152 8.36 -17.63 8.06
C ILE A 152 7.95 -19.11 7.93
N ILE A 153 7.39 -19.50 6.79
CA ILE A 153 6.99 -20.90 6.54
C ILE A 153 8.20 -21.83 6.61
N SER A 154 9.32 -21.46 5.99
CA SER A 154 10.58 -22.23 6.04
C SER A 154 11.08 -22.38 7.48
N HIS A 155 11.03 -21.31 8.27
CA HIS A 155 11.45 -21.33 9.68
C HIS A 155 10.56 -22.26 10.51
N VAL A 156 9.24 -22.18 10.39
CA VAL A 156 8.29 -23.07 11.07
C VAL A 156 8.54 -24.54 10.66
N GLN A 157 8.79 -24.81 9.37
CA GLN A 157 9.11 -26.17 8.91
C GLN A 157 10.40 -26.73 9.50
N ARG A 158 11.44 -25.90 9.66
CA ARG A 158 12.69 -26.30 10.32
C ARG A 158 12.50 -26.57 11.81
N MET A 159 11.67 -25.76 12.49
CA MET A 159 11.34 -26.01 13.90
C MET A 159 10.55 -27.32 14.07
N ALA A 160 9.61 -27.62 13.18
CA ALA A 160 8.83 -28.86 13.22
C ALA A 160 9.64 -30.11 12.80
N SER A 161 10.67 -29.95 11.96
CA SER A 161 11.50 -31.03 11.46
C SER A 161 12.94 -30.55 11.27
N PRO A 162 13.80 -30.61 12.32
CA PRO A 162 15.15 -30.02 12.34
C PRO A 162 16.08 -30.51 11.22
N ASN A 163 15.90 -31.76 10.78
CA ASN A 163 16.73 -32.40 9.73
C ASN A 163 16.22 -32.07 8.31
N ARG A 164 15.13 -31.31 8.15
CA ARG A 164 14.57 -30.95 6.86
C ARG A 164 15.30 -29.74 6.27
N LEU A 165 15.80 -29.91 5.04
CA LEU A 165 16.26 -28.80 4.23
C LEU A 165 15.05 -28.06 3.68
N ALA A 166 14.77 -26.85 4.18
CA ALA A 166 13.67 -25.98 3.72
C ALA A 166 14.23 -24.65 3.20
N PRO A 167 14.85 -24.62 1.98
CA PRO A 167 15.36 -23.39 1.41
C PRO A 167 14.21 -22.46 0.99
N VAL A 168 14.37 -21.17 1.25
CA VAL A 168 13.45 -20.14 0.75
C VAL A 168 13.66 -20.02 -0.77
N ARG A 169 12.60 -20.18 -1.55
CA ARG A 169 12.67 -20.07 -3.01
C ARG A 169 11.78 -18.94 -3.49
N TYR A 170 12.29 -18.17 -4.45
CA TYR A 170 11.56 -17.09 -5.11
C TYR A 170 11.72 -17.23 -6.63
N ASN A 171 10.62 -17.26 -7.38
CA ASN A 171 10.59 -17.54 -8.82
C ASN A 171 11.46 -18.74 -9.24
N GLY A 172 11.41 -19.84 -8.47
CA GLY A 172 12.16 -21.08 -8.73
C GLY A 172 13.62 -21.07 -8.28
N ARG A 173 14.18 -19.92 -7.87
CA ARG A 173 15.57 -19.77 -7.39
C ARG A 173 15.61 -19.77 -5.87
N VAL A 174 16.68 -20.31 -5.31
CA VAL A 174 16.95 -20.20 -3.86
C VAL A 174 17.38 -18.78 -3.56
N VAL A 175 16.81 -18.21 -2.50
CA VAL A 175 17.13 -16.87 -2.01
C VAL A 175 18.23 -16.98 -0.96
N ASP A 176 19.27 -16.16 -1.10
CA ASP A 176 20.37 -16.07 -0.13
C ASP A 176 19.95 -15.47 1.20
N GLU A 177 20.65 -15.81 2.24
CA GLU A 177 20.33 -15.37 3.60
C GLU A 177 20.44 -13.84 3.74
N ASP A 178 21.40 -13.21 3.08
CA ASP A 178 21.56 -11.75 3.09
C ASP A 178 20.34 -11.02 2.53
N THR A 179 19.75 -11.55 1.45
CA THR A 179 18.50 -11.00 0.91
C THR A 179 17.33 -11.17 1.89
N ILE A 180 17.24 -12.34 2.54
CA ILE A 180 16.19 -12.58 3.55
C ILE A 180 16.35 -11.62 4.73
N GLN A 181 17.57 -11.47 5.25
CA GLN A 181 17.86 -10.55 6.35
C GLN A 181 17.53 -9.10 5.96
N SER A 182 17.93 -8.66 4.76
CA SER A 182 17.61 -7.33 4.25
C SER A 182 16.10 -7.06 4.19
N VAL A 183 15.31 -8.05 3.76
CA VAL A 183 13.84 -7.94 3.75
C VAL A 183 13.28 -7.85 5.17
N LEU A 184 13.77 -8.66 6.11
CA LEU A 184 13.30 -8.65 7.50
C LEU A 184 13.66 -7.35 8.21
N VAL A 185 14.89 -6.83 8.02
CA VAL A 185 15.32 -5.53 8.54
C VAL A 185 14.44 -4.41 7.99
N PHE A 186 14.17 -4.42 6.69
CA PHE A 186 13.25 -3.44 6.09
C PHE A 186 11.85 -3.51 6.74
N MET A 187 11.29 -4.71 6.90
CA MET A 187 9.96 -4.89 7.51
C MET A 187 9.93 -4.37 8.94
N PHE A 188 10.99 -4.66 9.72
CA PHE A 188 11.11 -4.15 11.08
C PHE A 188 11.17 -2.63 11.13
N LEU A 189 12.05 -2.01 10.34
CA LEU A 189 12.20 -0.55 10.28
C LEU A 189 10.92 0.14 9.81
N TYR A 190 10.23 -0.46 8.84
CA TYR A 190 8.96 0.04 8.34
C TYR A 190 7.88 0.07 9.45
N LEU A 191 7.71 -1.05 10.18
CA LEU A 191 6.76 -1.14 11.28
C LEU A 191 7.17 -0.25 12.46
N ALA A 192 8.45 -0.19 12.80
CA ALA A 192 8.95 0.70 13.85
C ALA A 192 8.67 2.17 13.52
N THR A 193 8.94 2.60 12.28
CA THR A 193 8.63 3.96 11.83
C THR A 193 7.13 4.25 11.88
N PHE A 194 6.30 3.30 11.47
CA PHE A 194 4.84 3.43 11.59
C PHE A 194 4.41 3.62 13.03
N VAL A 195 4.87 2.78 13.96
CA VAL A 195 4.51 2.85 15.39
C VAL A 195 4.97 4.18 16.00
N VAL A 196 6.21 4.59 15.74
CA VAL A 196 6.75 5.87 16.22
C VAL A 196 5.94 7.05 15.67
N THR A 197 5.64 7.04 14.36
CA THR A 197 4.85 8.10 13.73
C THR A 197 3.44 8.17 14.33
N ALA A 198 2.78 7.02 14.52
CA ALA A 198 1.45 6.96 15.11
C ALA A 198 1.44 7.50 16.56
N ALA A 199 2.44 7.13 17.36
CA ALA A 199 2.59 7.63 18.72
C ALA A 199 2.82 9.15 18.74
N LEU A 200 3.72 9.68 17.90
CA LEU A 200 3.98 11.11 17.78
C LEU A 200 2.72 11.88 17.33
N LEU A 201 1.96 11.36 16.37
CA LEU A 201 0.70 11.98 15.94
C LEU A 201 -0.35 11.96 17.08
N GLY A 202 -0.44 10.89 17.85
CA GLY A 202 -1.30 10.82 19.03
C GLY A 202 -0.94 11.87 20.09
N LEU A 203 0.36 12.14 20.30
CA LEU A 203 0.84 13.17 21.22
C LEU A 203 0.47 14.59 20.78
N THR A 204 0.15 14.82 19.50
CA THR A 204 -0.35 16.13 19.03
C THR A 204 -1.83 16.37 19.33
N GLY A 205 -2.51 15.44 20.03
CA GLY A 205 -3.92 15.55 20.41
C GLY A 205 -4.89 15.03 19.37
N LEU A 206 -4.42 14.30 18.34
CA LEU A 206 -5.29 13.67 17.34
C LEU A 206 -5.95 12.40 17.91
N ASP A 207 -7.18 12.13 17.47
CA ASP A 207 -7.88 10.88 17.79
C ASP A 207 -7.14 9.64 17.24
N ALA A 208 -7.36 8.49 17.86
CA ALA A 208 -6.63 7.27 17.54
C ALA A 208 -6.76 6.84 16.06
N VAL A 209 -7.94 6.98 15.45
CA VAL A 209 -8.16 6.61 14.05
C VAL A 209 -7.36 7.52 13.13
N THR A 210 -7.40 8.83 13.37
CA THR A 210 -6.63 9.83 12.62
C THR A 210 -5.12 9.62 12.81
N ALA A 211 -4.63 9.42 14.04
CA ALA A 211 -3.21 9.23 14.30
C ALA A 211 -2.67 7.95 13.64
N ILE A 212 -3.34 6.80 13.81
CA ILE A 212 -2.92 5.51 13.25
C ILE A 212 -3.00 5.54 11.72
N SER A 213 -4.12 5.98 11.15
CA SER A 213 -4.28 5.99 9.70
C SER A 213 -3.45 7.07 9.02
N GLY A 214 -3.23 8.21 9.68
CA GLY A 214 -2.32 9.25 9.22
C GLY A 214 -0.88 8.77 9.17
N ALA A 215 -0.43 8.03 10.19
CA ALA A 215 0.88 7.37 10.19
C ALA A 215 1.00 6.33 9.07
N ALA A 216 0.00 5.44 8.92
CA ALA A 216 -0.02 4.43 7.86
C ALA A 216 0.02 5.07 6.48
N SER A 217 -0.81 6.07 6.23
CA SER A 217 -0.86 6.80 4.96
C SER A 217 0.44 7.54 4.66
N SER A 218 1.05 8.17 5.67
CA SER A 218 2.30 8.93 5.50
C SER A 218 3.48 8.00 5.22
N VAL A 219 3.68 6.95 6.02
CA VAL A 219 4.77 5.99 5.84
C VAL A 219 4.64 5.21 4.53
N SER A 220 3.42 4.87 4.13
CA SER A 220 3.15 4.18 2.86
C SER A 220 3.02 5.12 1.67
N ASN A 221 2.99 6.43 1.89
CA ASN A 221 2.78 7.45 0.85
C ASN A 221 1.48 7.25 0.05
N VAL A 222 0.38 6.92 0.72
CA VAL A 222 -0.93 6.69 0.08
C VAL A 222 -1.64 8.01 -0.21
N GLY A 223 -1.72 8.90 0.78
CA GLY A 223 -2.36 10.21 0.71
C GLY A 223 -3.54 10.33 1.67
N PRO A 224 -4.73 9.82 1.36
CA PRO A 224 -5.84 9.88 2.30
C PRO A 224 -5.57 8.98 3.52
N GLY A 225 -5.96 9.47 4.70
CA GLY A 225 -6.07 8.66 5.90
C GLY A 225 -7.47 8.04 6.03
N LEU A 226 -7.87 7.77 7.26
CA LEU A 226 -9.19 7.28 7.62
C LEU A 226 -9.81 8.20 8.68
N GLY A 227 -11.11 8.07 8.91
CA GLY A 227 -11.83 8.93 9.84
C GLY A 227 -12.32 10.23 9.20
N ASN A 228 -12.81 11.14 10.04
CA ASN A 228 -13.51 12.33 9.58
C ASN A 228 -12.59 13.49 9.21
N ILE A 229 -11.36 13.52 9.72
CA ILE A 229 -10.43 14.65 9.55
C ILE A 229 -9.62 14.47 8.27
N ILE A 230 -8.87 13.37 8.14
CA ILE A 230 -7.95 13.09 7.02
C ILE A 230 -8.45 11.97 6.12
N GLY A 231 -9.72 11.59 6.23
CA GLY A 231 -10.33 10.56 5.40
C GLY A 231 -10.39 10.93 3.92
N PRO A 232 -11.03 10.09 3.09
CA PRO A 232 -11.07 10.26 1.62
C PRO A 232 -11.63 11.59 1.13
N VAL A 233 -12.49 12.22 1.92
CA VAL A 233 -13.09 13.55 1.66
C VAL A 233 -12.58 14.62 2.62
N GLY A 234 -11.63 14.26 3.49
CA GLY A 234 -11.02 15.16 4.46
C GLY A 234 -9.81 15.91 3.92
N THR A 235 -9.21 16.73 4.79
CA THR A 235 -8.01 17.51 4.43
C THR A 235 -7.01 17.56 5.59
N TYR A 236 -5.73 17.58 5.27
CA TYR A 236 -4.65 17.77 6.25
C TYR A 236 -4.49 19.20 6.70
N GLN A 237 -5.26 20.15 6.12
CA GLN A 237 -5.15 21.56 6.42
C GLN A 237 -5.46 21.87 7.89
N THR A 238 -6.43 21.18 8.46
CA THR A 238 -6.91 21.39 9.84
C THR A 238 -6.01 20.77 10.92
N LEU A 239 -5.01 19.96 10.53
CA LEU A 239 -4.08 19.36 11.48
C LEU A 239 -3.17 20.41 12.13
N PRO A 240 -2.73 20.18 13.39
CA PRO A 240 -1.67 20.97 14.01
C PRO A 240 -0.41 20.97 13.15
N ASP A 241 0.35 22.08 13.15
CA ASP A 241 1.55 22.19 12.33
C ASP A 241 2.61 21.15 12.71
N ALA A 242 2.73 20.81 14.00
CA ALA A 242 3.58 19.72 14.46
C ALA A 242 3.21 18.38 13.78
N ALA A 243 1.91 18.06 13.68
CA ALA A 243 1.45 16.85 13.01
C ALA A 243 1.78 16.85 11.50
N LYS A 244 1.67 18.01 10.83
CA LYS A 244 2.05 18.16 9.41
C LYS A 244 3.54 17.88 9.20
N TRP A 245 4.42 18.38 10.07
CA TRP A 245 5.86 18.11 10.02
C TRP A 245 6.18 16.64 10.26
N ILE A 246 5.54 16.01 11.25
CA ILE A 246 5.69 14.57 11.53
C ILE A 246 5.29 13.75 10.29
N CYS A 247 4.13 14.04 9.69
CA CYS A 247 3.69 13.37 8.45
C CYS A 247 4.69 13.58 7.31
N SER A 248 5.23 14.78 7.13
CA SER A 248 6.19 15.11 6.06
C SER A 248 7.49 14.31 6.20
N ILE A 249 8.01 14.19 7.43
CA ILE A 249 9.20 13.37 7.72
C ILE A 249 8.90 11.88 7.47
N ALA A 250 7.74 11.40 7.92
CA ALA A 250 7.32 10.03 7.70
C ALA A 250 7.16 9.68 6.20
N MET A 251 6.61 10.59 5.40
CA MET A 251 6.50 10.45 3.93
C MET A 251 7.88 10.36 3.27
N LEU A 252 8.84 11.17 3.74
CA LEU A 252 10.21 11.15 3.23
C LEU A 252 10.90 9.82 3.55
N LEU A 253 10.79 9.34 4.79
CA LEU A 253 11.33 8.06 5.22
C LEU A 253 10.73 6.89 4.42
N GLY A 254 9.41 6.87 4.28
CA GLY A 254 8.72 5.82 3.53
C GLY A 254 9.05 5.80 2.04
N ARG A 255 9.45 6.96 1.47
CA ARG A 255 9.78 7.09 0.04
C ARG A 255 11.18 6.65 -0.32
N LEU A 256 12.16 6.99 0.51
CA LEU A 256 13.59 6.83 0.19
C LEU A 256 14.16 5.44 0.57
N GLU A 257 13.28 4.45 0.73
CA GLU A 257 13.66 3.12 1.22
C GLU A 257 14.49 3.21 2.50
N PHE A 258 13.86 3.14 3.65
CA PHE A 258 14.37 3.34 5.02
C PHE A 258 15.87 3.15 5.21
N VAL A 259 16.44 2.07 4.63
CA VAL A 259 17.85 1.71 4.76
C VAL A 259 18.75 2.80 4.16
N ALA A 260 18.42 3.35 2.99
CA ALA A 260 19.21 4.41 2.35
C ALA A 260 19.20 5.70 3.20
N MET A 261 18.03 6.06 3.77
CA MET A 261 17.96 7.23 4.66
C MET A 261 18.78 7.04 5.93
N PHE A 262 18.71 5.87 6.57
CA PHE A 262 19.52 5.62 7.76
C PHE A 262 21.01 5.65 7.46
N VAL A 263 21.45 5.15 6.29
CA VAL A 263 22.86 5.25 5.86
C VAL A 263 23.28 6.70 5.70
N VAL A 264 22.47 7.53 5.04
CA VAL A 264 22.76 8.98 4.86
C VAL A 264 22.83 9.72 6.21
N LEU A 265 22.05 9.31 7.20
CA LEU A 265 22.07 9.91 8.55
C LEU A 265 23.29 9.47 9.38
N THR A 266 24.07 8.46 8.94
CA THR A 266 25.27 8.06 9.67
C THR A 266 26.45 9.03 9.40
N PRO A 267 27.18 9.46 10.44
CA PRO A 267 28.36 10.31 10.24
C PRO A 267 29.44 9.68 9.34
N ARG A 268 29.46 8.35 9.28
CA ARG A 268 30.41 7.58 8.47
C ARG A 268 30.20 7.79 6.96
N PHE A 269 28.96 7.99 6.52
CA PHE A 269 28.64 8.29 5.11
C PHE A 269 29.29 9.60 4.63
N TRP A 270 29.35 10.62 5.53
CA TRP A 270 29.89 11.94 5.20
C TRP A 270 31.40 12.06 5.39
N ARG A 271 32.03 11.09 6.04
CA ARG A 271 33.47 11.10 6.31
C ARG A 271 34.31 10.29 5.32
N GLY A 272 33.69 9.64 4.30
CA GLY A 272 34.31 8.90 3.21
C GLY A 272 34.65 7.49 3.64
#